data_25a48c01e56e779b48d2dc3d51149db3
#
_entry.id   25a48c01e56e779b48d2dc3d51149db3
#
_cell.length_a   1.000
_cell.length_b   1.000
_cell.length_c   1.000
_cell.angle_alpha   90.00
_cell.angle_beta   90.00
_cell.angle_gamma   90.00
#
_symmetry.space_group_name_H-M   'P 1'
#
loop_
_entity.id
_entity.type
_entity.pdbx_description
1 polymer ?
#
loop_
_entity_poly.entity_id
_entity_poly.type
_entity_poly.pdbx_seq_one_letter_code
_entity_poly.pdbx_strand_id
1 'polypeptide(L)' 'MSFNLSEFLTEGLINSVNNGLIPSDLATVYAGNYLSKSMITQAQVTQVSDAITAYKVAHTSADQAAADQVQ' A
#
# COMPACT_ATOMS: atom_id res chain seq x y z
N MET A 1 14.27 -8.75 21.36
CA MET A 1 13.80 -8.48 19.98
C MET A 1 13.64 -6.98 19.80
N SER A 2 14.19 -6.44 18.74
CA SER A 2 14.10 -5.01 18.53
C SER A 2 12.92 -4.69 17.59
N PHE A 3 12.27 -3.58 17.89
CA PHE A 3 11.19 -3.08 17.06
C PHE A 3 11.76 -2.47 15.79
N ASN A 4 11.17 -2.81 14.64
CA ASN A 4 11.60 -2.26 13.37
C ASN A 4 10.47 -1.39 12.83
N LEU A 5 10.65 -0.07 12.95
CA LEU A 5 9.62 0.87 12.54
C LEU A 5 9.34 0.80 11.04
N SER A 6 10.38 0.64 10.23
CA SER A 6 10.18 0.60 8.78
C SER A 6 9.36 -0.62 8.38
N GLU A 7 9.61 -1.77 8.99
CA GLU A 7 8.80 -2.96 8.74
C GLU A 7 7.37 -2.77 9.20
N PHE A 8 7.20 -2.17 10.37
CA PHE A 8 5.88 -1.94 10.92
C PHE A 8 5.06 -1.06 9.97
N LEU A 9 5.65 0.02 9.49
CA LEU A 9 4.96 0.94 8.58
C LEU A 9 4.65 0.27 7.25
N THR A 10 5.60 -0.50 6.72
CA THR A 10 5.40 -1.21 5.46
C THR A 10 4.27 -2.22 5.56
N GLU A 11 4.30 -3.04 6.60
CA GLU A 11 3.28 -4.06 6.81
C GLU A 11 1.92 -3.42 7.09
N GLY A 12 1.93 -2.31 7.82
CA GLY A 12 0.70 -1.59 8.10
C GLY A 12 0.03 -1.09 6.83
N LEU A 13 0.81 -0.54 5.91
CA LEU A 13 0.26 -0.09 4.64
C LEU A 13 -0.28 -1.25 3.83
N ILE A 14 0.49 -2.33 3.74
CA ILE A 14 0.09 -3.50 2.96
C ILE A 14 -1.20 -4.09 3.53
N ASN A 15 -1.25 -4.25 4.85
CA ASN A 15 -2.44 -4.79 5.48
C ASN A 15 -3.64 -3.87 5.30
N SER A 16 -3.44 -2.57 5.38
CA SER A 16 -4.53 -1.61 5.21
C SER A 16 -5.12 -1.69 3.81
N VAL A 17 -4.27 -1.84 2.79
CA VAL A 17 -4.74 -2.00 1.43
C VAL A 17 -5.49 -3.32 1.28
N ASN A 18 -4.90 -4.40 1.78
CA ASN A 18 -5.49 -5.74 1.62
C ASN A 18 -6.84 -5.86 2.33
N ASN A 19 -7.01 -5.12 3.41
CA ASN A 19 -8.27 -5.15 4.16
C ASN A 19 -9.24 -4.05 3.72
N GLY A 20 -8.89 -3.29 2.69
CA GLY A 20 -9.77 -2.25 2.17
C GLY A 20 -9.93 -1.06 3.09
N LEU A 21 -9.01 -0.88 4.03
CA LEU A 21 -9.10 0.22 4.99
C LEU A 21 -8.71 1.55 4.39
N ILE A 22 -7.79 1.54 3.41
CA ILE A 22 -7.41 2.75 2.70
C ILE A 22 -7.36 2.45 1.20
N PRO A 23 -7.62 3.46 0.36
CA PRO A 23 -7.46 3.28 -1.08
C PRO A 23 -6.02 3.02 -1.44
N SER A 24 -5.79 2.23 -2.50
CA SER A 24 -4.43 1.94 -2.93
C SER A 24 -3.66 3.19 -3.33
N ASP A 25 -4.34 4.18 -3.91
CA ASP A 25 -3.68 5.43 -4.28
C ASP A 25 -3.15 6.15 -3.05
N LEU A 26 -3.93 6.15 -1.95
CA LEU A 26 -3.50 6.78 -0.72
C LEU A 26 -2.32 6.04 -0.10
N ALA A 27 -2.32 4.71 -0.20
CA ALA A 27 -1.21 3.92 0.29
C ALA A 27 0.09 4.27 -0.45
N THR A 28 -0.01 4.52 -1.76
CA THR A 28 1.14 4.93 -2.55
C THR A 28 1.68 6.28 -2.06
N VAL A 29 0.79 7.22 -1.78
CA VAL A 29 1.18 8.52 -1.25
C VAL A 29 1.88 8.37 0.10
N TYR A 30 1.33 7.56 0.98
CA TYR A 30 1.95 7.32 2.29
C TYR A 30 3.33 6.68 2.15
N ALA A 31 3.46 5.70 1.25
CA ALA A 31 4.75 5.05 1.03
C ALA A 31 5.79 6.06 0.54
N GLY A 32 5.39 6.91 -0.39
CA GLY A 32 6.28 7.96 -0.88
C GLY A 32 6.69 8.94 0.20
N ASN A 33 5.74 9.32 1.06
CA ASN A 33 6.04 10.21 2.17
C ASN A 33 7.01 9.57 3.16
N TYR A 34 6.80 8.29 3.47
CA TYR A 34 7.68 7.58 4.39
C TYR A 34 9.08 7.46 3.81
N LEU A 35 9.18 7.20 2.51
CA LEU A 35 10.49 7.15 1.85
C LEU A 35 11.18 8.49 1.91
N SER A 36 10.45 9.57 1.62
CA SER A 36 11.00 10.93 1.65
C SER A 36 11.56 11.27 3.03
N LYS A 37 10.95 10.74 4.07
CA LYS A 37 11.38 10.99 5.45
C LYS A 37 12.38 9.93 5.94
N SER A 38 12.81 9.06 5.06
CA SER A 38 13.74 7.97 5.38
C SER A 38 13.18 7.02 6.44
N MET A 39 11.87 6.89 6.50
CA MET A 39 11.22 5.99 7.46
C MET A 39 11.14 4.58 6.92
N ILE A 40 11.09 4.42 5.60
CA ILE A 40 11.15 3.11 4.96
C ILE A 40 12.15 3.17 3.81
N THR A 41 12.54 2.01 3.29
CA THR A 41 13.51 1.91 2.22
C THR A 41 12.81 1.83 0.87
N GLN A 42 13.60 2.03 -0.20
CA GLN A 42 13.08 1.85 -1.56
C GLN A 42 12.56 0.43 -1.76
N ALA A 43 13.25 -0.56 -1.21
CA ALA A 43 12.81 -1.94 -1.31
C ALA A 43 11.43 -2.12 -0.67
N GLN A 44 11.19 -1.43 0.44
CA GLN A 44 9.90 -1.51 1.13
C GLN A 44 8.82 -0.78 0.36
N VAL A 45 9.14 0.33 -0.31
CA VAL A 45 8.19 0.97 -1.22
C VAL A 45 7.79 0.00 -2.33
N THR A 46 8.76 -0.74 -2.86
CA THR A 46 8.48 -1.75 -3.88
C THR A 46 7.55 -2.84 -3.34
N GLN A 47 7.75 -3.26 -2.08
CA GLN A 47 6.86 -4.24 -1.46
C GLN A 47 5.42 -3.73 -1.39
N VAL A 48 5.25 -2.47 -1.01
CA VAL A 48 3.91 -1.87 -0.97
C VAL A 48 3.33 -1.81 -2.37
N SER A 49 4.12 -1.39 -3.34
CA SER A 49 3.67 -1.30 -4.73
C SER A 49 3.25 -2.66 -5.27
N ASP A 50 4.03 -3.70 -4.96
CA ASP A 50 3.69 -5.06 -5.39
C ASP A 50 2.41 -5.54 -4.73
N ALA A 51 2.21 -5.23 -3.46
CA ALA A 51 0.99 -5.59 -2.77
C ALA A 51 -0.23 -4.88 -3.37
N ILE A 52 -0.07 -3.63 -3.73
CA ILE A 52 -1.13 -2.86 -4.37
C ILE A 52 -1.49 -3.49 -5.72
N THR A 53 -0.48 -3.84 -6.49
CA THR A 53 -0.70 -4.49 -7.79
C THR A 53 -1.44 -5.81 -7.62
N ALA A 54 -1.01 -6.62 -6.65
CA ALA A 54 -1.66 -7.90 -6.37
C ALA A 54 -3.11 -7.70 -5.94
N TYR A 55 -3.36 -6.70 -5.10
CA TYR A 55 -4.71 -6.38 -4.66
C TYR A 55 -5.60 -6.01 -5.84
N LYS A 56 -5.09 -5.14 -6.72
CA LYS A 56 -5.86 -4.70 -7.87
C LYS A 56 -6.16 -5.85 -8.82
N VAL A 57 -5.20 -6.74 -9.03
CA VAL A 57 -5.41 -7.91 -9.88
C VAL A 57 -6.48 -8.81 -9.28
N ALA A 58 -6.42 -9.04 -7.97
CA ALA A 58 -7.38 -9.91 -7.29
C ALA A 58 -8.80 -9.35 -7.33
N HIS A 59 -8.94 -8.03 -7.42
CA HIS A 59 -10.24 -7.37 -7.38
C HIS A 59 -10.62 -6.72 -8.71
N THR A 60 -9.97 -7.12 -9.80
CA THR A 60 -10.11 -6.43 -11.08
C THR A 60 -11.57 -6.30 -11.51
N SER A 61 -12.30 -7.38 -11.49
CA SER A 61 -13.68 -7.36 -12.01
C SER A 61 -14.57 -6.44 -11.19
N ALA A 62 -14.51 -6.56 -9.88
CA ALA A 62 -15.36 -5.78 -9.00
C ALA A 62 -14.86 -4.35 -8.90
N ASP A 63 -13.56 -4.19 -8.79
CA ASP A 63 -12.98 -2.87 -8.56
C ASP A 63 -13.05 -1.98 -9.77
N GLN A 64 -12.97 -2.54 -10.96
CA GLN A 64 -13.09 -1.71 -12.15
C GLN A 64 -14.42 -1.01 -12.20
N ALA A 65 -15.49 -1.73 -11.94
CA ALA A 65 -16.80 -1.13 -11.92
C ALA A 65 -16.93 -0.10 -10.81
N ALA A 66 -16.46 -0.45 -9.61
CA ALA A 66 -16.56 0.43 -8.47
C ALA A 66 -15.64 1.63 -8.61
N ALA A 67 -14.41 1.40 -9.07
CA ALA A 67 -13.44 2.49 -9.19
C ALA A 67 -13.87 3.49 -10.24
N ASP A 68 -14.41 3.03 -11.34
CA ASP A 68 -14.87 3.92 -12.40
C ASP A 68 -15.97 4.84 -11.92
N GLN A 69 -16.76 4.38 -10.97
CA GLN A 69 -17.84 5.18 -10.44
C GLN A 69 -17.38 6.11 -9.33
N VAL A 70 -16.43 5.67 -8.55
CA VAL A 70 -15.94 6.43 -7.40
C VAL A 70 -14.97 7.51 -7.84
N GLN A 71 -14.16 7.21 -8.82
CA GLN A 71 -13.17 8.17 -9.31
C GLN A 71 -13.80 9.31 -10.13
#